data_8ab22049ae0365798f3d4a0b91f2f3d7
#
_entry.id   8ab22049ae0365798f3d4a0b91f2f3d7
#
_cell.length_a   1.000
_cell.length_b   1.000
_cell.length_c   1.000
_cell.angle_alpha   90.00
_cell.angle_beta   90.00
_cell.angle_gamma   90.00
#
_symmetry.space_group_name_H-M   'P 1'
#
loop_
_entity.id
_entity.type
_entity.pdbx_description
1 polymer ?
#
loop_
_entity_poly.entity_id
_entity_poly.type
_entity_poly.pdbx_seq_one_letter_code
_entity_poly.pdbx_strand_id
1 'polypeptide(L)'
;MARILVADDDIDIRELVEFKLSTMGHDIVAVADGAAAIDACKEERPDLAVLDVMMPGMSGLDAIRAIRSDPALADLPVILLTARAQESDVETGFGSGADDYITKPFSPRELASRVQALLSRSR
;
A
#
# COMPACT_ATOMS: atom_id res chain seq x y z
N MET A 1 -0.03 1.79 -17.66
CA MET A 1 0.53 0.75 -16.79
C MET A 1 1.34 1.35 -15.68
N ALA A 2 1.12 0.89 -14.48
CA ALA A 2 1.84 1.39 -13.32
C ALA A 2 2.57 0.24 -12.63
N ARG A 3 3.62 0.57 -11.89
CA ARG A 3 4.30 -0.37 -11.02
C ARG A 3 3.75 -0.16 -9.61
N ILE A 4 3.19 -1.21 -9.03
CA ILE A 4 2.53 -1.12 -7.73
C ILE A 4 3.17 -2.10 -6.75
N LEU A 5 3.55 -1.58 -5.58
CA LEU A 5 4.06 -2.41 -4.49
C LEU A 5 2.88 -2.81 -3.61
N VAL A 6 2.81 -4.08 -3.25
CA VAL A 6 1.79 -4.61 -2.34
C VAL A 6 2.50 -5.30 -1.19
N ALA A 7 2.22 -4.86 0.04
CA ALA A 7 2.81 -5.46 1.24
C ALA A 7 1.70 -5.92 2.17
N ASP A 8 1.62 -7.21 2.41
CA ASP A 8 0.63 -7.81 3.31
C ASP A 8 1.18 -9.18 3.74
N ASP A 9 1.18 -9.46 5.04
CA ASP A 9 1.69 -10.73 5.53
C ASP A 9 0.71 -11.89 5.31
N ASP A 10 -0.57 -11.59 5.03
CA ASP A 10 -1.58 -12.60 4.70
C ASP A 10 -1.44 -12.96 3.22
N ILE A 11 -1.01 -14.18 2.94
CA ILE A 11 -0.76 -14.61 1.56
C ILE A 11 -2.04 -14.59 0.71
N ASP A 12 -3.19 -14.89 1.29
CA ASP A 12 -4.44 -14.89 0.53
C ASP A 12 -4.82 -13.49 0.09
N ILE A 13 -4.68 -12.51 0.98
CA ILE A 13 -4.94 -11.10 0.64
C ILE A 13 -3.91 -10.62 -0.39
N ARG A 14 -2.65 -10.94 -0.17
CA ARG A 14 -1.58 -10.52 -1.07
C ARG A 14 -1.81 -11.04 -2.49
N GLU A 15 -2.17 -12.32 -2.62
CA GLU A 15 -2.42 -12.92 -3.92
C GLU A 15 -3.69 -12.33 -4.57
N LEU A 16 -4.73 -12.08 -3.78
CA LEU A 16 -5.97 -11.49 -4.29
C LEU A 16 -5.71 -10.11 -4.86
N VAL A 17 -4.98 -9.27 -4.12
CA VAL A 17 -4.66 -7.91 -4.55
C VAL A 17 -3.77 -7.96 -5.79
N GLU A 18 -2.75 -8.79 -5.76
CA GLU A 18 -1.83 -8.93 -6.89
C GLU A 18 -2.58 -9.36 -8.14
N PHE A 19 -3.44 -10.37 -8.02
CA PHE A 19 -4.22 -10.86 -9.16
C PHE A 19 -5.09 -9.75 -9.75
N LYS A 20 -5.85 -9.08 -8.88
CA LYS A 20 -6.79 -8.05 -9.35
C LYS A 20 -6.07 -6.91 -10.08
N LEU A 21 -4.98 -6.41 -9.50
CA LEU A 21 -4.25 -5.30 -10.10
C LEU A 21 -3.51 -5.71 -11.36
N SER A 22 -3.04 -6.96 -11.41
CA SER A 22 -2.42 -7.49 -12.63
C SER A 22 -3.40 -7.56 -13.80
N THR A 23 -4.67 -7.91 -13.52
CA THR A 23 -5.68 -7.96 -14.60
C THR A 23 -5.95 -6.58 -15.19
N MET A 24 -5.60 -5.50 -14.47
CA MET A 24 -5.74 -4.14 -14.95
C MET A 24 -4.51 -3.65 -15.73
N GLY A 25 -3.55 -4.52 -15.95
CA GLY A 25 -2.36 -4.20 -16.72
C GLY A 25 -1.20 -3.61 -15.92
N HIS A 26 -1.27 -3.66 -14.59
CA HIS A 26 -0.18 -3.14 -13.76
C HIS A 26 0.87 -4.20 -13.46
N ASP A 27 2.10 -3.76 -13.26
CA ASP A 27 3.20 -4.61 -12.78
C ASP A 27 3.19 -4.58 -11.26
N ILE A 28 3.12 -5.76 -10.63
CA ILE A 28 2.99 -5.85 -9.19
C ILE A 28 4.25 -6.45 -8.56
N VAL A 29 4.74 -5.80 -7.51
CA VAL A 29 5.78 -6.35 -6.65
C VAL A 29 5.10 -6.65 -5.31
N ALA A 30 5.02 -7.92 -4.94
CA ALA A 30 4.34 -8.33 -3.71
C ALA A 30 5.35 -8.78 -2.68
N VAL A 31 5.25 -8.24 -1.47
CA VAL A 31 6.13 -8.56 -0.36
C VAL A 31 5.31 -8.84 0.90
N ALA A 32 5.93 -9.41 1.92
CA ALA A 32 5.21 -9.91 3.08
C ALA A 32 5.37 -9.06 4.35
N ASP A 33 6.24 -8.06 4.34
CA ASP A 33 6.47 -7.25 5.53
C ASP A 33 6.96 -5.84 5.17
N GLY A 34 7.01 -4.99 6.19
CA GLY A 34 7.34 -3.57 5.99
C GLY A 34 8.78 -3.34 5.58
N ALA A 35 9.72 -4.11 6.13
CA ALA A 35 11.13 -3.95 5.77
C ALA A 35 11.35 -4.30 4.30
N ALA A 36 10.74 -5.39 3.83
CA ALA A 36 10.82 -5.78 2.43
C ALA A 36 10.16 -4.72 1.53
N ALA A 37 9.09 -4.09 2.02
CA ALA A 37 8.41 -3.04 1.27
C ALA A 37 9.33 -1.83 1.06
N ILE A 38 10.02 -1.40 2.11
CA ILE A 38 10.94 -0.26 2.00
C ILE A 38 12.10 -0.60 1.07
N ASP A 39 12.67 -1.79 1.20
CA ASP A 39 13.76 -2.21 0.34
C ASP A 39 13.35 -2.22 -1.13
N ALA A 40 12.15 -2.74 -1.42
CA ALA A 40 11.64 -2.77 -2.79
C ALA A 40 11.43 -1.36 -3.35
N CYS A 41 10.93 -0.43 -2.52
CA CYS A 41 10.76 0.96 -2.94
C CYS A 41 12.08 1.63 -3.28
N LYS A 42 13.12 1.32 -2.52
CA LYS A 42 14.44 1.92 -2.75
C LYS A 42 15.14 1.33 -3.96
N GLU A 43 14.92 0.04 -4.23
CA GLU A 43 15.51 -0.59 -5.41
C GLU A 43 14.92 -0.02 -6.70
N GLU A 44 13.61 0.12 -6.72
CA GLU A 44 12.93 0.68 -7.89
C GLU A 44 11.63 1.32 -7.40
N ARG A 45 11.57 2.65 -7.42
CA ARG A 45 10.43 3.40 -6.92
C ARG A 45 9.14 3.00 -7.66
N PRO A 46 8.13 2.49 -6.95
CA PRO A 46 6.85 2.21 -7.58
C PRO A 46 6.06 3.49 -7.83
N ASP A 47 4.95 3.37 -8.54
CA ASP A 47 4.04 4.49 -8.77
C ASP A 47 3.03 4.62 -7.63
N LEU A 48 2.83 3.54 -6.89
CA LEU A 48 1.89 3.50 -5.77
C LEU A 48 2.23 2.31 -4.88
N ALA A 49 1.99 2.46 -3.57
CA ALA A 49 2.18 1.37 -2.61
C ALA A 49 0.87 1.09 -1.87
N VAL A 50 0.56 -0.20 -1.71
CA VAL A 50 -0.57 -0.68 -0.91
C VAL A 50 0.02 -1.43 0.27
N LEU A 51 -0.19 -0.93 1.49
CA LEU A 51 0.46 -1.44 2.69
C LEU A 51 -0.57 -1.85 3.73
N ASP A 52 -0.45 -3.08 4.24
CA ASP A 52 -1.24 -3.52 5.38
C ASP A 52 -0.72 -2.83 6.65
N VAL A 53 -1.63 -2.40 7.52
CA VAL A 53 -1.25 -1.77 8.79
C VAL A 53 -0.53 -2.79 9.70
N MET A 54 -1.09 -4.00 9.78
CA MET A 54 -0.55 -5.03 10.69
C MET A 54 0.37 -5.98 9.96
N MET A 55 1.67 -5.76 10.10
CA MET A 55 2.70 -6.64 9.55
C MET A 55 3.74 -6.92 10.63
N PRO A 56 4.39 -8.11 10.60
CA PRO A 56 5.41 -8.43 11.60
C PRO A 56 6.61 -7.49 11.46
N GLY A 57 7.19 -7.13 12.59
CA GLY A 57 8.34 -6.24 12.65
C GLY A 57 7.93 -4.79 12.42
N MET A 58 8.03 -4.34 11.19
CA MET A 58 7.67 -2.97 10.82
C MET A 58 6.22 -2.92 10.35
N SER A 59 5.38 -2.16 11.05
CA SER A 59 3.97 -1.99 10.66
C SER A 59 3.84 -1.12 9.41
N GLY A 60 2.63 -1.11 8.81
CA GLY A 60 2.37 -0.22 7.68
C GLY A 60 2.53 1.25 8.05
N LEU A 61 2.20 1.61 9.28
CA LEU A 61 2.38 2.99 9.74
C LEU A 61 3.86 3.36 9.84
N ASP A 62 4.68 2.44 10.34
CA ASP A 62 6.13 2.66 10.39
C ASP A 62 6.72 2.76 8.99
N ALA A 63 6.22 1.92 8.07
CA ALA A 63 6.68 1.94 6.68
C ALA A 63 6.35 3.28 6.02
N ILE A 64 5.17 3.84 6.26
CA ILE A 64 4.80 5.14 5.73
C ILE A 64 5.73 6.23 6.26
N ARG A 65 6.06 6.20 7.54
CA ARG A 65 6.97 7.19 8.11
C ARG A 65 8.32 7.14 7.42
N ALA A 66 8.81 5.92 7.18
CA ALA A 66 10.09 5.75 6.47
C ALA A 66 10.01 6.30 5.04
N ILE A 67 8.90 6.03 4.35
CA ILE A 67 8.68 6.52 2.99
C ILE A 67 8.67 8.05 2.96
N ARG A 68 7.93 8.68 3.87
CA ARG A 68 7.82 10.14 3.90
C ARG A 68 9.12 10.82 4.33
N SER A 69 9.99 10.10 5.04
CA SER A 69 11.29 10.65 5.46
C SER A 69 12.36 10.56 4.38
N ASP A 70 12.13 9.76 3.33
CA ASP A 70 13.08 9.60 2.24
C ASP A 70 12.72 10.58 1.11
N PRO A 71 13.59 11.54 0.77
CA PRO A 71 13.25 12.52 -0.28
C PRO A 71 12.87 11.89 -1.62
N ALA A 72 13.41 10.71 -1.94
CA ALA A 72 13.09 10.05 -3.20
C ALA A 72 11.70 9.41 -3.18
N LEU A 73 11.12 9.19 -2.00
CA LEU A 73 9.86 8.51 -1.82
C LEU A 73 8.78 9.38 -1.15
N ALA A 74 9.13 10.60 -0.79
CA ALA A 74 8.29 11.44 0.08
C ALA A 74 6.89 11.70 -0.47
N ASP A 75 6.73 11.71 -1.78
CA ASP A 75 5.42 11.96 -2.41
C ASP A 75 4.82 10.72 -3.07
N LEU A 76 5.35 9.52 -2.75
CA LEU A 76 4.80 8.27 -3.24
C LEU A 76 3.36 8.09 -2.72
N PRO A 77 2.37 7.88 -3.62
CA PRO A 77 1.01 7.60 -3.16
C PRO A 77 0.93 6.29 -2.39
N VAL A 78 0.24 6.31 -1.25
CA VAL A 78 0.14 5.15 -0.37
C VAL A 78 -1.32 4.92 0.03
N ILE A 79 -1.77 3.67 -0.11
CA ILE A 79 -3.04 3.20 0.42
C ILE A 79 -2.77 2.26 1.58
N LEU A 80 -3.42 2.48 2.72
CA LEU A 80 -3.34 1.56 3.86
C LEU A 80 -4.50 0.58 3.83
N LEU A 81 -4.21 -0.69 4.10
CA LEU A 81 -5.23 -1.70 4.34
C LEU A 81 -5.35 -1.89 5.84
N THR A 82 -6.54 -1.69 6.40
CA THR A 82 -6.73 -1.71 7.83
C THR A 82 -7.93 -2.60 8.20
N ALA A 83 -7.82 -3.33 9.32
CA ALA A 83 -8.95 -4.10 9.83
C ALA A 83 -9.95 -3.16 10.50
N ARG A 84 -11.24 -3.57 10.50
CA ARG A 84 -12.28 -2.75 11.12
C ARG A 84 -11.97 -2.44 12.59
N ALA A 85 -11.38 -3.39 13.29
CA ALA A 85 -11.04 -3.22 14.70
C ALA A 85 -9.94 -2.18 14.92
N GLN A 86 -9.30 -1.73 13.84
CA GLN A 86 -8.18 -0.77 13.87
C GLN A 86 -8.59 0.59 13.34
N GLU A 87 -9.88 0.89 13.27
CA GLU A 87 -10.35 2.16 12.73
C GLU A 87 -9.77 3.36 13.49
N SER A 88 -9.50 3.21 14.77
CA SER A 88 -8.87 4.27 15.56
C SER A 88 -7.47 4.59 15.03
N ASP A 89 -6.83 3.65 14.35
CA ASP A 89 -5.49 3.86 13.79
C ASP A 89 -5.54 4.58 12.45
N VAL A 90 -6.72 4.67 11.82
CA VAL A 90 -6.89 5.32 10.53
C VAL A 90 -6.48 6.78 10.60
N GLU A 91 -6.92 7.50 11.63
CA GLU A 91 -6.55 8.90 11.80
C GLU A 91 -5.05 9.05 11.96
N THR A 92 -4.43 8.13 12.72
CA THR A 92 -2.98 8.11 12.88
C THR A 92 -2.31 7.83 11.54
N GLY A 93 -2.89 6.91 10.75
CA GLY A 93 -2.39 6.59 9.42
C GLY A 93 -2.38 7.81 8.51
N PHE A 94 -3.47 8.57 8.48
CA PHE A 94 -3.52 9.81 7.70
C PHE A 94 -2.54 10.84 8.25
N GLY A 95 -2.43 10.94 9.56
CA GLY A 95 -1.44 11.82 10.19
C GLY A 95 -0.02 11.42 9.84
N SER A 96 0.21 10.15 9.51
CA SER A 96 1.52 9.65 9.08
C SER A 96 1.75 9.82 7.59
N GLY A 97 0.76 10.27 6.83
CA GLY A 97 0.93 10.60 5.43
C GLY A 97 0.33 9.64 4.41
N ALA A 98 -0.61 8.78 4.80
CA ALA A 98 -1.32 7.93 3.84
C ALA A 98 -2.26 8.80 3.00
N ASP A 99 -2.37 8.46 1.72
CA ASP A 99 -3.26 9.18 0.80
C ASP A 99 -4.68 8.65 0.84
N ASP A 100 -4.85 7.37 1.19
CA ASP A 100 -6.16 6.76 1.29
C ASP A 100 -6.04 5.52 2.18
N TYR A 101 -7.17 4.97 2.57
CA TYR A 101 -7.21 3.71 3.31
C TYR A 101 -8.41 2.89 2.88
N ILE A 102 -8.31 1.58 3.06
CA ILE A 102 -9.38 0.65 2.75
C ILE A 102 -9.53 -0.29 3.95
N THR A 103 -10.75 -0.41 4.47
CA THR A 103 -11.04 -1.28 5.61
C THR A 103 -11.28 -2.73 5.14
N LYS A 104 -10.62 -3.68 5.78
CA LYS A 104 -10.85 -5.11 5.53
C LYS A 104 -12.09 -5.58 6.29
N PRO A 105 -12.90 -6.46 5.71
CA PRO A 105 -12.78 -7.01 4.36
C PRO A 105 -13.20 -5.99 3.30
N PHE A 106 -12.56 -6.04 2.16
CA PHE A 106 -12.86 -5.13 1.05
C PHE A 106 -13.15 -5.95 -0.20
N SER A 107 -13.84 -5.32 -1.17
CA SER A 107 -14.03 -5.95 -2.46
C SER A 107 -12.84 -5.61 -3.37
N PRO A 108 -12.43 -6.53 -4.25
CA PRO A 108 -11.38 -6.21 -5.23
C PRO A 108 -11.75 -5.02 -6.10
N ARG A 109 -13.03 -4.81 -6.37
CA ARG A 109 -13.51 -3.66 -7.16
C ARG A 109 -13.24 -2.35 -6.42
N GLU A 110 -13.48 -2.31 -5.11
CA GLU A 110 -13.21 -1.12 -4.32
C GLU A 110 -11.73 -0.78 -4.34
N LEU A 111 -10.87 -1.79 -4.14
CA LEU A 111 -9.43 -1.59 -4.19
C LEU A 111 -9.02 -1.04 -5.55
N ALA A 112 -9.49 -1.65 -6.63
CA ALA A 112 -9.15 -1.22 -7.99
C ALA A 112 -9.55 0.23 -8.24
N SER A 113 -10.73 0.61 -7.77
CA SER A 113 -11.24 1.97 -7.94
C SER A 113 -10.36 2.99 -7.22
N ARG A 114 -9.94 2.69 -5.99
CA ARG A 114 -9.11 3.61 -5.22
C ARG A 114 -7.70 3.71 -5.77
N VAL A 115 -7.15 2.59 -6.23
CA VAL A 115 -5.84 2.58 -6.89
C VAL A 115 -5.90 3.48 -8.13
N GLN A 116 -6.91 3.30 -8.96
CA GLN A 116 -7.04 4.07 -10.19
C GLN A 116 -7.18 5.57 -9.90
N ALA A 117 -7.95 5.91 -8.86
CA ALA A 117 -8.14 7.31 -8.47
C ALA A 117 -6.82 7.97 -8.08
N LEU A 118 -5.98 7.27 -7.30
CA LEU A 118 -4.71 7.83 -6.88
C LEU A 118 -3.71 7.91 -8.03
N LEU A 119 -3.69 6.92 -8.91
CA LEU A 119 -2.79 6.96 -10.06
C LEU A 119 -3.14 8.11 -10.99
N SER A 120 -4.43 8.41 -11.15
CA SER A 120 -4.87 9.53 -11.97
C SER A 120 -4.45 10.87 -11.36
N ARG A 121 -4.49 10.99 -10.04
CA ARG A 121 -4.12 12.21 -9.34
C ARG A 121 -2.62 12.47 -9.36
N SER A 122 -1.83 11.42 -9.50
CA SER A 122 -0.37 11.51 -9.42
C SER A 122 0.27 12.02 -10.70
N ARG A 123 -0.52 12.26 -11.71
CA ARG A 123 -0.01 12.72 -13.01
C ARG A 123 0.00 14.21 -13.16
#